data_54c1ad440a5d8335fc94d2036d7c43a8
#
_entry.id   54c1ad440a5d8335fc94d2036d7c43a8
#
_cell.length_a   1.000
_cell.length_b   1.000
_cell.length_c   1.000
_cell.angle_alpha   90.00
_cell.angle_beta   90.00
_cell.angle_gamma   90.00
#
_symmetry.space_group_name_H-M   'P 1'
#
loop_
_entity.id
_entity.type
_entity.pdbx_description
1 polymer ?
#
loop_
_entity_poly.entity_id
_entity_poly.type
_entity_poly.pdbx_seq_one_letter_code
_entity_poly.pdbx_strand_id
1 'polypeptide(L)'
;MSNQPPRETMTPEERHRERMQRKKELIDRKIARATIDRGVLVVNTGNGKGKSSSGFGMLARSLGHGFKCGVVQFIKGTFSTGEEAFFRQLTSDQLDYHVMGEGFTWETQDKARDIAAAQAAWAIAAEMLANPDYDFVLLDELNIALVKQYVQLEQVLAAVAARPPRQHVVITGRGAPDGLVAVADTVTEMRVVKHAFDAGIKAQKGVEL
;
A
#
# COMPACT_ATOMS: atom_id res chain seq x y z
N MET A 1 -36.82 -26.21 18.21
CA MET A 1 -36.22 -27.45 17.69
C MET A 1 -36.16 -27.33 16.17
N SER A 2 -34.99 -27.21 15.58
CA SER A 2 -34.84 -27.04 14.12
C SER A 2 -35.01 -28.41 13.46
N ASN A 3 -36.05 -28.51 12.64
CA ASN A 3 -36.41 -29.73 11.90
C ASN A 3 -35.56 -29.83 10.62
N GLN A 4 -34.22 -29.88 10.75
CA GLN A 4 -33.33 -30.10 9.61
C GLN A 4 -33.12 -31.59 9.40
N PRO A 5 -33.24 -32.09 8.15
CA PRO A 5 -32.97 -33.48 7.84
C PRO A 5 -31.51 -33.84 8.13
N PRO A 6 -31.20 -35.10 8.46
CA PRO A 6 -29.83 -35.56 8.63
C PRO A 6 -28.99 -35.28 7.38
N ARG A 7 -27.75 -34.87 7.53
CA ARG A 7 -26.84 -34.50 6.41
C ARG A 7 -26.70 -35.55 5.32
N GLU A 8 -26.89 -36.83 5.71
CA GLU A 8 -26.78 -38.00 4.81
C GLU A 8 -27.94 -38.10 3.81
N THR A 9 -29.08 -37.42 4.07
CA THR A 9 -30.29 -37.47 3.21
C THR A 9 -30.42 -36.23 2.31
N MET A 10 -29.50 -35.26 2.42
CA MET A 10 -29.57 -34.01 1.65
C MET A 10 -29.07 -34.20 0.21
N THR A 11 -29.75 -33.57 -0.75
CA THR A 11 -29.31 -33.49 -2.13
C THR A 11 -28.02 -32.60 -2.24
N PRO A 12 -27.26 -32.70 -3.33
CA PRO A 12 -26.12 -31.81 -3.58
C PRO A 12 -26.48 -30.31 -3.51
N GLU A 13 -27.65 -29.91 -4.02
CA GLU A 13 -28.19 -28.57 -4.01
C GLU A 13 -28.51 -28.07 -2.60
N GLU A 14 -29.14 -28.94 -1.78
CA GLU A 14 -29.45 -28.63 -0.37
C GLU A 14 -28.16 -28.41 0.44
N ARG A 15 -27.16 -29.29 0.26
CA ARG A 15 -25.85 -29.18 0.90
C ARG A 15 -25.13 -27.88 0.47
N HIS A 16 -25.24 -27.52 -0.80
CA HIS A 16 -24.66 -26.25 -1.29
C HIS A 16 -25.35 -25.06 -0.63
N ARG A 17 -26.69 -25.04 -0.58
CA ARG A 17 -27.49 -23.98 0.04
C ARG A 17 -27.15 -23.82 1.53
N GLU A 18 -27.10 -24.92 2.27
CA GLU A 18 -26.72 -24.89 3.69
C GLU A 18 -25.32 -24.35 3.91
N ARG A 19 -24.33 -24.75 3.08
CA ARG A 19 -22.98 -24.23 3.14
C ARG A 19 -22.92 -22.74 2.86
N MET A 20 -23.69 -22.27 1.87
CA MET A 20 -23.76 -20.85 1.54
C MET A 20 -24.42 -20.03 2.64
N GLN A 21 -25.49 -20.56 3.24
CA GLN A 21 -26.15 -19.92 4.37
C GLN A 21 -25.20 -19.79 5.58
N ARG A 22 -24.51 -20.84 5.97
CA ARG A 22 -23.51 -20.80 7.05
C ARG A 22 -22.38 -19.82 6.77
N LYS A 23 -21.89 -19.79 5.51
CA LYS A 23 -20.87 -18.83 5.08
C LYS A 23 -21.38 -17.39 5.21
N LYS A 24 -22.62 -17.15 4.78
CA LYS A 24 -23.27 -15.82 4.92
C LYS A 24 -23.35 -15.40 6.38
N GLU A 25 -23.87 -16.26 7.26
CA GLU A 25 -24.00 -15.96 8.70
C GLU A 25 -22.65 -15.67 9.38
N LEU A 26 -21.56 -16.36 8.96
CA LEU A 26 -20.22 -16.10 9.46
C LEU A 26 -19.69 -14.74 8.99
N ILE A 27 -19.97 -14.38 7.73
CA ILE A 27 -19.59 -13.07 7.16
C ILE A 27 -20.40 -11.96 7.83
N ASP A 28 -21.73 -12.12 7.95
CA ASP A 28 -22.61 -11.14 8.59
C ASP A 28 -22.18 -10.85 10.05
N ARG A 29 -21.81 -11.91 10.80
CA ARG A 29 -21.25 -11.75 12.17
C ARG A 29 -19.93 -11.01 12.19
N LYS A 30 -19.03 -11.24 11.20
CA LYS A 30 -17.77 -10.49 11.11
C LYS A 30 -18.02 -9.02 10.78
N ILE A 31 -18.93 -8.74 9.84
CA ILE A 31 -19.32 -7.38 9.48
C ILE A 31 -19.92 -6.65 10.69
N ALA A 32 -20.82 -7.29 11.43
CA ALA A 32 -21.46 -6.71 12.61
C ALA A 32 -20.46 -6.39 13.75
N ARG A 33 -19.31 -7.04 13.78
CA ARG A 33 -18.23 -6.76 14.76
C ARG A 33 -17.30 -5.64 14.31
N ALA A 34 -17.28 -5.31 13.04
CA ALA A 34 -16.43 -4.25 12.48
C ALA A 34 -17.13 -2.89 12.67
N THR A 35 -16.99 -2.32 13.86
CA THR A 35 -17.66 -1.07 14.26
C THR A 35 -16.74 0.15 14.29
N ILE A 36 -15.43 -0.04 14.09
CA ILE A 36 -14.45 1.05 14.13
C ILE A 36 -14.37 1.72 12.76
N ASP A 37 -14.70 3.01 12.70
CA ASP A 37 -14.60 3.85 11.50
C ASP A 37 -13.44 4.83 11.65
N ARG A 38 -12.31 4.51 11.03
CA ARG A 38 -11.09 5.34 11.01
C ARG A 38 -10.23 5.06 9.80
N GLY A 39 -9.27 5.93 9.55
CA GLY A 39 -8.23 5.71 8.54
C GLY A 39 -7.40 4.46 8.85
N VAL A 40 -6.98 3.77 7.80
CA VAL A 40 -6.26 2.49 7.86
C VAL A 40 -4.81 2.70 7.43
N LEU A 41 -3.86 2.14 8.20
CA LEU A 41 -2.46 2.03 7.82
C LEU A 41 -2.23 0.67 7.15
N VAL A 42 -1.85 0.71 5.87
CA VAL A 42 -1.53 -0.49 5.08
C VAL A 42 -0.03 -0.51 4.78
N VAL A 43 0.61 -1.64 5.00
CA VAL A 43 2.02 -1.86 4.64
C VAL A 43 2.13 -3.00 3.64
N ASN A 44 2.65 -2.71 2.44
CA ASN A 44 2.95 -3.70 1.42
C ASN A 44 4.46 -3.93 1.35
N THR A 45 4.90 -5.14 1.68
CA THR A 45 6.31 -5.49 1.77
C THR A 45 6.65 -6.79 1.03
N GLY A 46 7.87 -7.29 1.20
CA GLY A 46 8.34 -8.53 0.58
C GLY A 46 9.06 -8.33 -0.75
N ASN A 47 9.65 -9.41 -1.28
CA ASN A 47 10.48 -9.38 -2.48
C ASN A 47 9.71 -9.54 -3.79
N GLY A 48 8.45 -9.99 -3.71
CA GLY A 48 7.56 -10.18 -4.87
C GLY A 48 7.07 -8.87 -5.48
N LYS A 49 6.59 -8.95 -6.71
CA LYS A 49 5.97 -7.82 -7.43
C LYS A 49 4.58 -7.49 -6.90
N GLY A 50 4.14 -6.26 -7.13
CA GLY A 50 2.79 -5.81 -6.83
C GLY A 50 2.66 -4.84 -5.66
N LYS A 51 3.73 -4.54 -4.91
CA LYS A 51 3.69 -3.61 -3.76
C LYS A 51 3.20 -2.22 -4.18
N SER A 52 3.92 -1.57 -5.10
CA SER A 52 3.56 -0.26 -5.64
C SER A 52 2.25 -0.32 -6.43
N SER A 53 2.07 -1.33 -7.30
CA SER A 53 0.83 -1.51 -8.08
C SER A 53 -0.42 -1.64 -7.19
N SER A 54 -0.31 -2.30 -6.02
CA SER A 54 -1.39 -2.35 -5.04
C SER A 54 -1.65 -0.97 -4.41
N GLY A 55 -0.59 -0.22 -4.07
CA GLY A 55 -0.70 1.15 -3.57
C GLY A 55 -1.38 2.08 -4.58
N PHE A 56 -0.92 2.06 -5.83
CA PHE A 56 -1.53 2.84 -6.92
C PHE A 56 -2.96 2.40 -7.26
N GLY A 57 -3.28 1.12 -7.12
CA GLY A 57 -4.66 0.63 -7.23
C GLY A 57 -5.58 1.20 -6.15
N MET A 58 -5.08 1.35 -4.90
CA MET A 58 -5.81 2.02 -3.82
C MET A 58 -5.92 3.53 -4.06
N LEU A 59 -4.86 4.18 -4.58
CA LEU A 59 -4.90 5.58 -5.01
C LEU A 59 -5.99 5.82 -6.05
N ALA A 60 -6.04 5.02 -7.12
CA ALA A 60 -7.07 5.13 -8.15
C ALA A 60 -8.48 4.97 -7.58
N ARG A 61 -8.67 4.04 -6.64
CA ARG A 61 -9.94 3.84 -5.94
C ARG A 61 -10.32 5.06 -5.10
N SER A 62 -9.37 5.63 -4.36
CA SER A 62 -9.58 6.81 -3.50
C SER A 62 -9.96 8.03 -4.32
N LEU A 63 -9.26 8.29 -5.43
CA LEU A 63 -9.61 9.35 -6.38
C LEU A 63 -11.01 9.14 -6.98
N GLY A 64 -11.37 7.89 -7.29
CA GLY A 64 -12.72 7.54 -7.76
C GLY A 64 -13.83 7.79 -6.74
N HIS A 65 -13.50 7.88 -5.44
CA HIS A 65 -14.41 8.31 -4.38
C HIS A 65 -14.37 9.82 -4.11
N GLY A 66 -13.60 10.59 -4.86
CA GLY A 66 -13.46 12.03 -4.68
C GLY A 66 -12.54 12.45 -3.55
N PHE A 67 -11.68 11.55 -3.06
CA PHE A 67 -10.76 11.82 -1.97
C PHE A 67 -9.62 12.75 -2.42
N LYS A 68 -9.16 13.62 -1.53
CA LYS A 68 -7.88 14.33 -1.69
C LYS A 68 -6.75 13.36 -1.37
N CYS A 69 -5.85 13.15 -2.33
CA CYS A 69 -4.79 12.16 -2.26
C CYS A 69 -3.41 12.80 -2.37
N GLY A 70 -2.46 12.29 -1.58
CA GLY A 70 -1.04 12.62 -1.67
C GLY A 70 -0.21 11.39 -2.08
N VAL A 71 0.79 11.59 -2.92
CA VAL A 71 1.77 10.56 -3.29
C VAL A 71 3.18 11.09 -3.12
N VAL A 72 4.01 10.36 -2.39
CA VAL A 72 5.45 10.62 -2.31
C VAL A 72 6.20 9.33 -2.67
N GLN A 73 6.96 9.39 -3.77
CA GLN A 73 7.87 8.31 -4.18
C GLN A 73 9.28 8.62 -3.68
N PHE A 74 9.82 7.77 -2.79
CA PHE A 74 11.11 7.95 -2.13
C PHE A 74 12.29 7.53 -2.99
N ILE A 75 12.08 6.54 -3.84
CA ILE A 75 13.11 6.02 -4.74
C ILE A 75 12.47 5.86 -6.11
N LYS A 76 13.05 6.50 -7.10
CA LYS A 76 12.69 6.31 -8.51
C LYS A 76 13.85 5.66 -9.23
N GLY A 77 13.58 4.65 -10.06
CA GLY A 77 14.53 4.19 -11.07
C GLY A 77 14.77 5.28 -12.13
N THR A 78 15.78 5.10 -12.97
CA THR A 78 16.11 6.00 -14.09
C THR A 78 14.98 6.19 -15.12
N PHE A 79 13.94 5.34 -15.05
CA PHE A 79 12.81 5.38 -15.99
C PHE A 79 11.56 5.92 -15.32
N SER A 80 10.83 6.81 -16.02
CA SER A 80 9.48 7.17 -15.59
C SER A 80 8.59 5.94 -15.70
N THR A 81 7.81 5.68 -14.65
CA THR A 81 6.84 4.59 -14.66
C THR A 81 5.55 5.01 -15.36
N GLY A 82 4.82 4.03 -15.90
CA GLY A 82 3.52 4.28 -16.53
C GLY A 82 2.52 4.90 -15.54
N GLU A 83 2.59 4.54 -14.27
CA GLU A 83 1.74 5.09 -13.21
C GLU A 83 1.96 6.60 -13.02
N GLU A 84 3.21 7.06 -12.98
CA GLU A 84 3.50 8.50 -12.86
C GLU A 84 2.91 9.28 -14.03
N ALA A 85 3.18 8.82 -15.27
CA ALA A 85 2.67 9.46 -16.45
C ALA A 85 1.14 9.51 -16.47
N PHE A 86 0.47 8.43 -16.07
CA PHE A 86 -0.99 8.34 -16.00
C PHE A 86 -1.57 9.30 -14.95
N PHE A 87 -1.07 9.23 -13.71
CA PHE A 87 -1.64 10.03 -12.62
C PHE A 87 -1.36 11.53 -12.77
N ARG A 88 -0.21 11.93 -13.35
CA ARG A 88 0.07 13.34 -13.65
C ARG A 88 -0.82 13.92 -14.76
N GLN A 89 -1.40 13.09 -15.63
CA GLN A 89 -2.39 13.53 -16.62
C GLN A 89 -3.76 13.77 -16.00
N LEU A 90 -4.04 13.17 -14.85
CA LEU A 90 -5.25 13.46 -14.08
C LEU A 90 -5.06 14.82 -13.36
N THR A 91 -5.09 15.91 -14.12
CA THR A 91 -5.03 17.27 -13.58
C THR A 91 -6.26 17.51 -12.73
N SER A 92 -6.17 17.28 -11.43
CA SER A 92 -7.22 17.60 -10.49
C SER A 92 -6.59 18.15 -9.21
N ASP A 93 -7.27 19.09 -8.56
CA ASP A 93 -6.91 19.58 -7.23
C ASP A 93 -6.96 18.49 -6.15
N GLN A 94 -7.35 17.27 -6.55
CA GLN A 94 -7.46 16.11 -5.68
C GLN A 94 -6.17 15.30 -5.54
N LEU A 95 -5.13 15.56 -6.35
CA LEU A 95 -3.90 14.77 -6.34
C LEU A 95 -2.65 15.65 -6.30
N ASP A 96 -1.88 15.51 -5.23
CA ASP A 96 -0.53 16.04 -5.13
C ASP A 96 0.47 14.88 -5.27
N TYR A 97 1.32 14.94 -6.29
CA TYR A 97 2.21 13.85 -6.68
C TYR A 97 3.68 14.31 -6.69
N HIS A 98 4.49 13.78 -5.78
CA HIS A 98 5.90 14.10 -5.61
C HIS A 98 6.80 12.90 -5.88
N VAL A 99 7.79 13.08 -6.74
CA VAL A 99 8.85 12.12 -7.01
C VAL A 99 10.17 12.77 -6.61
N MET A 100 10.84 12.19 -5.61
CA MET A 100 11.99 12.81 -4.97
C MET A 100 13.31 12.06 -5.17
N GLY A 101 13.27 10.80 -5.62
CA GLY A 101 14.48 10.00 -5.85
C GLY A 101 15.03 10.18 -7.26
N GLU A 102 16.36 10.34 -7.39
CA GLU A 102 17.07 10.46 -8.68
C GLU A 102 17.68 9.12 -9.15
N GLY A 103 17.15 7.98 -8.73
CA GLY A 103 17.67 6.66 -9.09
C GLY A 103 18.08 5.81 -7.89
N PHE A 104 18.66 4.64 -8.19
CA PHE A 104 19.14 3.74 -7.16
C PHE A 104 20.56 4.11 -6.73
N THR A 105 20.89 3.88 -5.45
CA THR A 105 22.20 4.16 -4.84
C THR A 105 23.39 3.57 -5.60
N TRP A 106 23.21 2.45 -6.30
CA TRP A 106 24.27 1.86 -7.13
C TRP A 106 24.51 2.62 -8.44
N GLU A 107 23.57 3.50 -8.86
CA GLU A 107 23.72 4.35 -10.04
C GLU A 107 24.33 5.70 -9.67
N THR A 108 23.89 6.31 -8.55
CA THR A 108 24.36 7.64 -8.12
C THR A 108 25.72 7.60 -7.46
N GLN A 109 26.06 6.50 -6.76
CA GLN A 109 27.29 6.32 -5.95
C GLN A 109 27.56 7.48 -4.96
N ASP A 110 26.54 8.32 -4.69
CA ASP A 110 26.60 9.46 -3.78
C ASP A 110 25.57 9.28 -2.64
N LYS A 111 26.03 8.66 -1.57
CA LYS A 111 25.20 8.37 -0.39
C LYS A 111 24.65 9.65 0.27
N ALA A 112 25.41 10.74 0.28
CA ALA A 112 24.97 11.99 0.94
C ALA A 112 23.82 12.60 0.17
N ARG A 113 23.87 12.59 -1.15
CA ARG A 113 22.80 13.03 -2.04
C ARG A 113 21.54 12.20 -1.88
N ASP A 114 21.66 10.86 -1.80
CA ASP A 114 20.53 9.96 -1.58
C ASP A 114 19.85 10.20 -0.23
N ILE A 115 20.63 10.42 0.83
CA ILE A 115 20.09 10.77 2.16
C ILE A 115 19.34 12.09 2.09
N ALA A 116 19.94 13.13 1.48
CA ALA A 116 19.28 14.44 1.35
C ALA A 116 17.95 14.36 0.57
N ALA A 117 17.93 13.60 -0.53
CA ALA A 117 16.72 13.35 -1.31
C ALA A 117 15.64 12.61 -0.50
N ALA A 118 16.01 11.57 0.24
CA ALA A 118 15.07 10.83 1.09
C ALA A 118 14.53 11.69 2.25
N GLN A 119 15.35 12.55 2.83
CA GLN A 119 14.93 13.49 3.88
C GLN A 119 14.00 14.57 3.34
N ALA A 120 14.27 15.10 2.14
CA ALA A 120 13.37 16.05 1.48
C ALA A 120 12.03 15.41 1.14
N ALA A 121 12.03 14.15 0.65
CA ALA A 121 10.83 13.37 0.44
C ALA A 121 10.04 13.18 1.74
N TRP A 122 10.75 12.87 2.83
CA TRP A 122 10.13 12.69 4.14
C TRP A 122 9.50 13.98 4.68
N ALA A 123 10.13 15.13 4.48
CA ALA A 123 9.56 16.41 4.91
C ALA A 123 8.19 16.65 4.25
N ILE A 124 8.07 16.43 2.94
CA ILE A 124 6.80 16.54 2.21
C ILE A 124 5.78 15.50 2.73
N ALA A 125 6.23 14.25 2.91
CA ALA A 125 5.36 13.19 3.43
C ALA A 125 4.82 13.52 4.82
N ALA A 126 5.65 14.07 5.72
CA ALA A 126 5.26 14.45 7.07
C ALA A 126 4.24 15.61 7.06
N GLU A 127 4.40 16.59 6.16
CA GLU A 127 3.40 17.66 5.97
C GLU A 127 2.06 17.10 5.49
N MET A 128 2.04 16.18 4.53
CA MET A 128 0.83 15.51 4.06
C MET A 128 0.16 14.69 5.17
N LEU A 129 0.96 13.96 5.96
CA LEU A 129 0.44 13.16 7.07
C LEU A 129 -0.16 14.02 8.19
N ALA A 130 0.33 15.23 8.40
CA ALA A 130 -0.20 16.16 9.41
C ALA A 130 -1.42 16.96 8.92
N ASN A 131 -1.63 17.04 7.60
CA ASN A 131 -2.67 17.88 7.00
C ASN A 131 -4.01 17.12 6.92
N PRO A 132 -5.08 17.63 7.58
CA PRO A 132 -6.39 16.99 7.59
C PRO A 132 -7.13 17.02 6.23
N ASP A 133 -6.65 17.78 5.26
CA ASP A 133 -7.26 17.83 3.93
C ASP A 133 -7.00 16.56 3.11
N TYR A 134 -5.95 15.79 3.45
CA TYR A 134 -5.68 14.52 2.77
C TYR A 134 -6.46 13.38 3.40
N ASP A 135 -7.28 12.71 2.58
CA ASP A 135 -7.98 11.49 2.94
C ASP A 135 -7.11 10.24 2.75
N PHE A 136 -6.14 10.31 1.80
CA PHE A 136 -5.30 9.19 1.41
C PHE A 136 -3.87 9.66 1.10
N VAL A 137 -2.87 8.98 1.69
CA VAL A 137 -1.45 9.24 1.43
C VAL A 137 -0.73 7.93 1.05
N LEU A 138 -0.08 7.91 -0.10
CA LEU A 138 0.77 6.82 -0.57
C LEU A 138 2.25 7.21 -0.42
N LEU A 139 2.99 6.46 0.39
CA LEU A 139 4.43 6.58 0.60
C LEU A 139 5.12 5.42 -0.11
N ASP A 140 5.40 5.61 -1.41
CA ASP A 140 5.93 4.54 -2.26
C ASP A 140 7.44 4.39 -2.08
N GLU A 141 7.88 3.15 -1.84
CA GLU A 141 9.26 2.73 -1.56
C GLU A 141 9.86 3.35 -0.27
N LEU A 142 9.04 3.84 0.68
CA LEU A 142 9.52 4.34 1.97
C LEU A 142 10.25 3.25 2.76
N ASN A 143 9.79 1.98 2.70
CA ASN A 143 10.44 0.90 3.43
C ASN A 143 11.93 0.76 3.08
N ILE A 144 12.33 1.02 1.83
CA ILE A 144 13.75 0.98 1.43
C ILE A 144 14.54 2.12 2.10
N ALA A 145 13.98 3.32 2.18
CA ALA A 145 14.60 4.45 2.87
C ALA A 145 14.79 4.16 4.36
N LEU A 146 13.82 3.46 5.00
CA LEU A 146 13.93 2.99 6.38
C LEU A 146 15.02 1.94 6.57
N VAL A 147 15.07 0.91 5.72
CA VAL A 147 16.10 -0.14 5.76
C VAL A 147 17.51 0.45 5.60
N LYS A 148 17.65 1.46 4.72
CA LYS A 148 18.92 2.18 4.51
C LYS A 148 19.22 3.22 5.58
N GLN A 149 18.33 3.44 6.53
CA GLN A 149 18.43 4.47 7.58
C GLN A 149 18.58 5.90 7.03
N TYR A 150 18.01 6.16 5.86
CA TYR A 150 17.95 7.50 5.28
C TYR A 150 16.83 8.34 5.92
N VAL A 151 15.77 7.65 6.38
CA VAL A 151 14.68 8.18 7.20
C VAL A 151 14.63 7.38 8.50
N GLN A 152 14.45 8.04 9.64
CA GLN A 152 14.40 7.38 10.94
C GLN A 152 13.01 6.78 11.17
N LEU A 153 12.96 5.52 11.63
CA LEU A 153 11.71 4.81 11.88
C LEU A 153 10.82 5.53 12.89
N GLU A 154 11.43 6.07 13.95
CA GLU A 154 10.73 6.77 15.04
C GLU A 154 9.96 7.98 14.54
N GLN A 155 10.51 8.71 13.57
CA GLN A 155 9.82 9.86 12.94
C GLN A 155 8.59 9.40 12.16
N VAL A 156 8.70 8.29 11.42
CA VAL A 156 7.59 7.71 10.66
C VAL A 156 6.48 7.22 11.59
N LEU A 157 6.85 6.49 12.65
CA LEU A 157 5.90 5.98 13.64
C LEU A 157 5.15 7.13 14.34
N ALA A 158 5.87 8.19 14.72
CA ALA A 158 5.27 9.37 15.37
C ALA A 158 4.29 10.08 14.41
N ALA A 159 4.67 10.31 13.16
CA ALA A 159 3.82 10.98 12.17
C ALA A 159 2.56 10.16 11.85
N VAL A 160 2.71 8.85 11.66
CA VAL A 160 1.57 7.95 11.41
C VAL A 160 0.62 7.89 12.61
N ALA A 161 1.15 7.89 13.84
CA ALA A 161 0.32 7.89 15.04
C ALA A 161 -0.45 9.21 15.24
N ALA A 162 0.14 10.33 14.82
CA ALA A 162 -0.45 11.68 14.96
C ALA A 162 -1.37 12.09 13.81
N ARG A 163 -1.45 11.28 12.74
CA ARG A 163 -2.25 11.61 11.54
C ARG A 163 -3.72 11.83 11.85
N PRO A 164 -4.45 12.60 11.03
CA PRO A 164 -5.88 12.76 11.13
C PRO A 164 -6.62 11.41 11.20
N PRO A 165 -7.64 11.26 12.06
CA PRO A 165 -8.26 9.96 12.36
C PRO A 165 -8.86 9.23 11.16
N ARG A 166 -9.25 9.94 10.10
CA ARG A 166 -9.85 9.34 8.89
C ARG A 166 -8.87 9.16 7.73
N GLN A 167 -7.65 9.66 7.86
CA GLN A 167 -6.64 9.59 6.82
C GLN A 167 -6.13 8.15 6.65
N HIS A 168 -6.25 7.61 5.43
CA HIS A 168 -5.65 6.34 5.04
C HIS A 168 -4.19 6.54 4.62
N VAL A 169 -3.33 5.63 5.04
CA VAL A 169 -1.91 5.66 4.68
C VAL A 169 -1.50 4.31 4.11
N VAL A 170 -0.83 4.33 2.96
CA VAL A 170 -0.25 3.13 2.35
C VAL A 170 1.26 3.32 2.24
N ILE A 171 2.02 2.39 2.80
CA ILE A 171 3.49 2.37 2.74
C ILE A 171 3.92 1.15 1.95
N THR A 172 4.79 1.34 0.96
CA THR A 172 5.31 0.24 0.15
C THR A 172 6.83 0.10 0.25
N GLY A 173 7.32 -1.00 -0.26
CA GLY A 173 8.76 -1.27 -0.36
C GLY A 173 9.19 -2.56 0.31
N ARG A 174 10.38 -3.04 -0.03
CA ARG A 174 10.98 -4.24 0.55
C ARG A 174 11.45 -3.98 1.98
N GLY A 175 11.40 -5.00 2.82
CA GLY A 175 12.04 -4.98 4.14
C GLY A 175 11.38 -4.04 5.14
N ALA A 176 10.03 -4.01 5.21
CA ALA A 176 9.35 -3.22 6.22
C ALA A 176 9.88 -3.54 7.63
N PRO A 177 10.32 -2.53 8.42
CA PRO A 177 10.80 -2.75 9.78
C PRO A 177 9.70 -3.32 10.71
N ASP A 178 10.09 -4.18 11.65
CA ASP A 178 9.16 -4.81 12.59
C ASP A 178 8.33 -3.78 13.38
N GLY A 179 8.92 -2.65 13.75
CA GLY A 179 8.19 -1.58 14.44
C GLY A 179 7.07 -0.98 13.60
N LEU A 180 7.25 -0.87 12.28
CA LEU A 180 6.21 -0.41 11.36
C LEU A 180 5.13 -1.49 11.16
N VAL A 181 5.55 -2.74 11.03
CA VAL A 181 4.64 -3.90 10.95
C VAL A 181 3.74 -4.00 12.18
N ALA A 182 4.31 -3.77 13.36
CA ALA A 182 3.57 -3.85 14.64
C ALA A 182 2.45 -2.82 14.79
N VAL A 183 2.56 -1.64 14.18
CA VAL A 183 1.56 -0.56 14.27
C VAL A 183 0.59 -0.53 13.08
N ALA A 184 0.87 -1.29 12.03
CA ALA A 184 0.03 -1.34 10.84
C ALA A 184 -1.28 -2.10 11.09
N ASP A 185 -2.36 -1.62 10.48
CA ASP A 185 -3.68 -2.27 10.52
C ASP A 185 -3.74 -3.47 9.55
N THR A 186 -3.00 -3.36 8.46
CA THR A 186 -2.91 -4.41 7.44
C THR A 186 -1.49 -4.50 6.92
N VAL A 187 -0.93 -5.69 6.93
CA VAL A 187 0.38 -5.98 6.34
C VAL A 187 0.23 -7.07 5.31
N THR A 188 0.76 -6.84 4.12
CA THR A 188 0.81 -7.85 3.05
C THR A 188 2.25 -8.07 2.63
N GLU A 189 2.73 -9.31 2.75
CA GLU A 189 4.02 -9.73 2.21
C GLU A 189 3.85 -10.34 0.82
N MET A 190 4.43 -9.72 -0.18
CA MET A 190 4.45 -10.23 -1.55
C MET A 190 5.68 -11.10 -1.77
N ARG A 191 5.45 -12.38 -2.03
CA ARG A 191 6.50 -13.41 -2.17
C ARG A 191 6.77 -13.70 -3.63
N VAL A 192 8.05 -13.92 -3.96
CA VAL A 192 8.44 -14.41 -5.28
C VAL A 192 8.18 -15.92 -5.33
N VAL A 193 7.21 -16.33 -6.14
CA VAL A 193 6.99 -17.74 -6.47
C VAL A 193 7.76 -18.09 -7.75
N LYS A 194 7.75 -17.18 -8.72
CA LYS A 194 8.47 -17.25 -10.00
C LYS A 194 8.67 -15.83 -10.53
N HIS A 195 9.80 -15.54 -11.14
CA HIS A 195 10.08 -14.23 -11.71
C HIS A 195 10.53 -14.31 -13.16
N ALA A 196 9.99 -13.44 -14.02
CA ALA A 196 10.32 -13.41 -15.45
C ALA A 196 11.80 -13.14 -15.71
N PHE A 197 12.43 -12.30 -14.89
CA PHE A 197 13.86 -12.00 -14.97
C PHE A 197 14.75 -13.23 -14.80
N ASP A 198 14.37 -14.17 -13.91
CA ASP A 198 15.11 -15.42 -13.69
C ASP A 198 15.05 -16.34 -14.92
N ALA A 199 14.06 -16.15 -15.79
CA ALA A 199 13.91 -16.82 -17.08
C ALA A 199 14.55 -16.02 -18.24
N GLY A 200 15.34 -14.96 -17.95
CA GLY A 200 16.00 -14.13 -18.93
C GLY A 200 15.07 -13.16 -19.70
N ILE A 201 13.84 -12.95 -19.23
CA ILE A 201 12.89 -12.01 -19.83
C ILE A 201 13.22 -10.60 -19.36
N LYS A 202 13.47 -9.69 -20.31
CA LYS A 202 13.73 -8.27 -20.02
C LYS A 202 12.49 -7.60 -19.40
N ALA A 203 12.72 -6.50 -18.66
CA ALA A 203 11.65 -5.62 -18.18
C ALA A 203 10.74 -5.16 -19.34
N GLN A 204 9.44 -5.25 -19.13
CA GLN A 204 8.42 -4.94 -20.14
C GLN A 204 7.60 -3.72 -19.71
N LYS A 205 7.27 -2.84 -20.71
CA LYS A 205 6.33 -1.74 -20.50
C LYS A 205 4.95 -2.28 -20.09
N GLY A 206 4.36 -1.64 -19.08
CA GLY A 206 3.07 -2.04 -18.54
C GLY A 206 3.15 -3.18 -17.52
N VAL A 207 4.34 -3.74 -17.25
CA VAL A 207 4.57 -4.77 -16.22
C VAL A 207 5.62 -4.33 -15.19
N GLU A 208 6.79 -3.89 -15.66
CA GLU A 208 7.86 -3.36 -14.82
C GLU A 208 8.07 -1.85 -14.97
N LEU A 209 7.66 -1.29 -16.14
CA LEU A 209 7.90 0.10 -16.54
C LEU A 209 6.59 0.82 -16.86
#